data_e592343e6e1d4811943b0eefb41064b6
#
_entry.id   e592343e6e1d4811943b0eefb41064b6
#
_cell.length_a   1.000
_cell.length_b   1.000
_cell.length_c   1.000
_cell.angle_alpha   90.00
_cell.angle_beta   90.00
_cell.angle_gamma   90.00
#
_symmetry.space_group_name_H-M   'P 1'
#
loop_
_entity.id
_entity.type
_entity.pdbx_description
1 polymer ?
#
loop_
_entity_poly.entity_id
_entity_poly.type
_entity_poly.pdbx_seq_one_letter_code
_entity_poly.pdbx_strand_id
1 'polypeptide(L)'
;CIAQGPFNNANRLVFQSNLDVWADLCDINKMQVQFCGATRTTTGSMFLLEVNQQRILLECGLYQGRRSESNDRNKNFPFDPAEIDVAVLSHTHIDHCGNFPNLVKQGYAGNIFCTHATRDLAGIMLEDSAHIQESDAKYISKKRAKRGEEPVEPLYTIEDAAKAIKQLVSLNYDRPMLIAEGVKLTFRDAGHILGSAQVILDIREEDGKEFRYLFTGDIGRGDHAILRDPQTVEDVDVLHIESTYGNRLHGDRDNSIIEIAKGIIETTHRGGKIIIPAFSVGRTQLVVYTLHQLAESGDLPNIPIFVDSPLSVNATEVFRLHQE
;
A
#
# COMPACT_ATOMS: atom_id res chain seq x y z
N CYS A 1 9.33 -12.07 0.09
CA CYS A 1 10.49 -12.96 -0.24
C CYS A 1 11.51 -12.22 -1.06
N ILE A 2 12.81 -12.46 -0.84
CA ILE A 2 13.89 -11.93 -1.68
C ILE A 2 14.56 -13.10 -2.40
N ALA A 3 14.75 -12.97 -3.72
CA ALA A 3 15.52 -13.90 -4.52
C ALA A 3 16.63 -13.16 -5.29
N GLN A 4 17.81 -13.75 -5.40
CA GLN A 4 18.93 -13.23 -6.18
C GLN A 4 19.00 -13.94 -7.55
N GLY A 5 19.40 -13.21 -8.59
CA GLY A 5 19.57 -13.69 -9.97
C GLY A 5 20.62 -14.78 -10.15
N PRO A 6 21.01 -15.19 -11.41
CA PRO A 6 21.54 -16.50 -11.72
C PRO A 6 22.63 -16.97 -10.79
N PHE A 7 22.37 -18.08 -10.13
CA PHE A 7 23.11 -18.69 -9.02
C PHE A 7 24.57 -18.94 -9.36
N ASN A 8 25.45 -18.06 -8.96
CA ASN A 8 26.86 -18.40 -8.75
C ASN A 8 27.08 -18.66 -7.25
N ASN A 9 27.68 -19.80 -6.94
CA ASN A 9 27.77 -20.52 -5.66
C ASN A 9 28.40 -19.77 -4.46
N ALA A 10 28.20 -18.47 -4.25
CA ALA A 10 28.85 -17.74 -3.17
C ALA A 10 27.95 -16.96 -2.19
N ASN A 11 26.66 -16.80 -2.43
CA ASN A 11 25.83 -16.01 -1.51
C ASN A 11 24.64 -16.84 -0.96
N ARG A 12 24.85 -17.36 0.22
CA ARG A 12 23.81 -18.04 1.01
C ARG A 12 22.89 -16.99 1.62
N LEU A 13 21.57 -17.08 1.36
CA LEU A 13 20.55 -16.41 2.17
C LEU A 13 20.74 -16.86 3.63
N VAL A 14 21.14 -15.97 4.49
CA VAL A 14 21.21 -16.22 5.95
C VAL A 14 19.94 -15.64 6.56
N PHE A 15 18.98 -16.51 6.86
CA PHE A 15 17.88 -16.17 7.75
C PHE A 15 18.40 -16.37 9.19
N GLN A 16 18.71 -15.28 9.85
CA GLN A 16 18.98 -15.32 11.28
C GLN A 16 17.67 -15.00 12.02
N SER A 17 16.98 -16.04 12.47
CA SER A 17 15.79 -15.90 13.32
C SER A 17 16.22 -15.78 14.78
N ASN A 18 16.42 -14.57 15.25
CA ASN A 18 16.37 -14.28 16.67
C ASN A 18 14.95 -13.82 17.03
N LEU A 19 14.29 -14.58 17.90
CA LEU A 19 12.86 -14.49 18.22
C LEU A 19 12.42 -13.19 18.93
N ASP A 20 13.32 -12.25 19.22
CA ASP A 20 13.05 -11.05 20.02
C ASP A 20 13.38 -9.73 19.34
N VAL A 21 13.74 -9.72 18.05
CA VAL A 21 14.00 -8.49 17.30
C VAL A 21 13.05 -8.40 16.11
N TRP A 22 12.28 -7.35 16.04
CA TRP A 22 11.23 -7.06 15.04
C TRP A 22 11.73 -6.84 13.61
N ALA A 23 12.99 -7.10 13.35
CA ALA A 23 13.63 -6.86 12.07
C ALA A 23 14.54 -8.02 11.67
N ASP A 24 14.25 -8.66 10.54
CA ASP A 24 15.18 -9.55 9.86
C ASP A 24 16.08 -8.70 8.96
N LEU A 25 17.41 -8.80 9.12
CA LEU A 25 18.40 -8.16 8.26
C LEU A 25 18.81 -9.12 7.15
N CYS A 26 18.87 -8.61 5.93
CA CYS A 26 19.44 -9.32 4.79
C CYS A 26 20.52 -8.45 4.15
N ASP A 27 21.77 -8.87 4.25
CA ASP A 27 22.89 -8.18 3.62
C ASP A 27 23.01 -8.59 2.15
N ILE A 28 22.94 -7.62 1.26
CA ILE A 28 23.09 -7.80 -0.17
C ILE A 28 24.22 -6.91 -0.63
N ASN A 29 25.41 -7.48 -0.77
CA ASN A 29 26.65 -6.75 -1.03
C ASN A 29 26.95 -5.79 0.14
N LYS A 30 26.90 -4.46 -0.08
CA LYS A 30 26.98 -3.44 0.98
C LYS A 30 25.62 -2.84 1.31
N MET A 31 24.55 -3.20 0.56
CA MET A 31 23.19 -2.82 0.87
C MET A 31 22.62 -3.76 1.94
N GLN A 32 21.96 -3.19 2.92
CA GLN A 32 21.20 -3.92 3.93
C GLN A 32 19.71 -3.65 3.77
N VAL A 33 18.88 -4.68 3.96
CA VAL A 33 17.42 -4.56 3.97
C VAL A 33 16.90 -5.03 5.31
N GLN A 34 16.28 -4.11 6.05
CA GLN A 34 15.60 -4.40 7.30
C GLN A 34 14.11 -4.52 7.08
N PHE A 35 13.55 -5.67 7.45
CA PHE A 35 12.12 -5.95 7.38
C PHE A 35 11.43 -5.44 8.65
N CYS A 36 10.84 -4.25 8.60
CA CYS A 36 10.22 -3.59 9.74
C CYS A 36 8.73 -3.95 9.90
N GLY A 37 8.11 -4.54 8.86
CA GLY A 37 6.71 -4.95 8.86
C GLY A 37 6.37 -5.86 7.69
N ALA A 38 5.11 -6.32 7.61
CA ALA A 38 4.58 -7.26 6.63
C ALA A 38 5.40 -8.57 6.46
N THR A 39 6.16 -8.95 7.48
CA THR A 39 6.89 -10.22 7.53
C THR A 39 6.09 -11.20 8.36
N ARG A 40 5.70 -12.34 7.76
CA ARG A 40 4.77 -13.33 8.35
C ARG A 40 3.38 -12.77 8.70
N THR A 41 3.04 -11.61 8.17
CA THR A 41 1.75 -10.93 8.29
C THR A 41 1.47 -10.19 6.99
N THR A 42 0.20 -9.87 6.72
CA THR A 42 -0.25 -9.24 5.47
C THR A 42 -0.43 -7.73 5.58
N THR A 43 -0.16 -7.11 6.73
CA THR A 43 -0.39 -5.68 6.94
C THR A 43 0.81 -5.02 7.62
N GLY A 44 0.89 -3.69 7.48
CA GLY A 44 1.97 -2.89 8.05
C GLY A 44 3.26 -2.97 7.24
N SER A 45 3.16 -2.91 5.91
CA SER A 45 4.31 -2.94 5.00
C SER A 45 5.29 -1.82 5.31
N MET A 46 6.55 -2.20 5.59
CA MET A 46 7.59 -1.26 5.97
C MET A 46 8.96 -1.92 5.85
N PHE A 47 9.82 -1.38 4.98
CA PHE A 47 11.14 -1.94 4.72
C PHE A 47 12.17 -0.83 4.65
N LEU A 48 13.23 -0.93 5.45
CA LEU A 48 14.31 0.04 5.47
C LEU A 48 15.51 -0.51 4.71
N LEU A 49 15.95 0.22 3.69
CA LEU A 49 17.16 -0.06 2.92
C LEU A 49 18.26 0.90 3.38
N GLU A 50 19.43 0.36 3.68
CA GLU A 50 20.63 1.13 3.93
C GLU A 50 21.64 0.86 2.81
N VAL A 51 21.99 1.91 2.06
CA VAL A 51 22.93 1.85 0.92
C VAL A 51 23.63 3.21 0.78
N ASN A 52 24.96 3.21 0.52
CA ASN A 52 25.76 4.43 0.38
C ASN A 52 25.59 5.40 1.56
N GLN A 53 25.50 4.87 2.78
CA GLN A 53 25.25 5.63 4.02
C GLN A 53 23.90 6.38 4.02
N GLN A 54 22.98 6.03 3.14
CA GLN A 54 21.63 6.60 3.05
C GLN A 54 20.57 5.59 3.45
N ARG A 55 19.51 6.07 4.06
CA ARG A 55 18.38 5.32 4.56
C ARG A 55 17.14 5.58 3.71
N ILE A 56 16.71 4.57 2.96
CA ILE A 56 15.56 4.62 2.05
C ILE A 56 14.45 3.77 2.64
N LEU A 57 13.32 4.38 2.95
CA LEU A 57 12.15 3.66 3.46
C LEU A 57 11.22 3.29 2.30
N LEU A 58 10.97 1.99 2.11
CA LEU A 58 9.92 1.50 1.21
C LEU A 58 8.69 1.21 2.05
N GLU A 59 7.59 1.88 1.74
CA GLU A 59 6.30 1.81 2.44
C GLU A 59 6.36 2.32 3.89
N CYS A 60 5.21 2.75 4.39
CA CYS A 60 4.98 3.05 5.81
C CYS A 60 3.52 2.78 6.14
N GLY A 61 3.18 1.50 6.24
CA GLY A 61 1.82 1.04 6.39
C GLY A 61 1.35 0.89 7.83
N LEU A 62 0.04 0.93 8.03
CA LEU A 62 -0.57 0.58 9.32
C LEU A 62 -0.66 -0.93 9.47
N TYR A 63 -0.13 -1.45 10.56
CA TYR A 63 -0.38 -2.82 10.99
C TYR A 63 -1.83 -2.95 11.48
N GLN A 64 -2.52 -3.96 10.99
CA GLN A 64 -3.89 -4.30 11.36
C GLN A 64 -3.93 -5.66 12.06
N GLY A 65 -4.31 -5.67 13.32
CA GLY A 65 -4.35 -6.87 14.15
C GLY A 65 -5.09 -6.64 15.46
N ARG A 66 -4.71 -7.36 16.51
CA ARG A 66 -5.27 -7.13 17.85
C ARG A 66 -4.93 -5.72 18.30
N ARG A 67 -5.90 -5.01 18.93
CA ARG A 67 -5.79 -3.60 19.25
C ARG A 67 -4.53 -3.21 20.03
N SER A 68 -4.15 -4.01 21.04
CA SER A 68 -2.94 -3.76 21.83
C SER A 68 -1.67 -3.85 20.97
N GLU A 69 -1.59 -4.87 20.12
CA GLU A 69 -0.46 -5.10 19.22
C GLU A 69 -0.40 -4.04 18.12
N SER A 70 -1.56 -3.70 17.51
CA SER A 70 -1.64 -2.64 16.49
C SER A 70 -1.21 -1.28 17.04
N ASN A 71 -1.64 -0.94 18.25
CA ASN A 71 -1.25 0.33 18.87
C ASN A 71 0.26 0.40 19.12
N ASP A 72 0.86 -0.67 19.60
CA ASP A 72 2.30 -0.71 19.87
C ASP A 72 3.13 -0.63 18.60
N ARG A 73 2.83 -1.50 17.63
CA ARG A 73 3.55 -1.56 16.34
C ARG A 73 3.43 -0.27 15.52
N ASN A 74 2.23 0.33 15.50
CA ASN A 74 2.01 1.55 14.71
C ASN A 74 2.62 2.79 15.37
N LYS A 75 2.72 2.80 16.70
CA LYS A 75 3.26 3.93 17.45
C LYS A 75 4.79 3.96 17.45
N ASN A 76 5.42 2.80 17.54
CA ASN A 76 6.86 2.67 17.77
C ASN A 76 7.54 2.16 16.49
N PHE A 77 8.35 3.01 15.86
CA PHE A 77 9.19 2.59 14.74
C PHE A 77 10.44 1.86 15.25
N PRO A 78 10.96 0.83 14.56
CA PRO A 78 12.19 0.14 14.92
C PRO A 78 13.46 0.90 14.49
N PHE A 79 13.31 2.15 14.05
CA PHE A 79 14.35 3.09 13.62
C PHE A 79 13.97 4.52 14.04
N ASP A 80 14.90 5.45 13.99
CA ASP A 80 14.62 6.87 14.19
C ASP A 80 14.06 7.47 12.88
N PRO A 81 12.78 7.97 12.85
CA PRO A 81 12.22 8.62 11.67
C PRO A 81 13.02 9.83 11.16
N ALA A 82 13.71 10.54 12.04
CA ALA A 82 14.52 11.70 11.66
C ALA A 82 15.78 11.34 10.86
N GLU A 83 16.21 10.06 10.90
CA GLU A 83 17.38 9.57 10.18
C GLU A 83 17.04 8.99 8.80
N ILE A 84 15.77 9.00 8.38
CA ILE A 84 15.36 8.55 7.04
C ILE A 84 15.58 9.68 6.03
N ASP A 85 16.37 9.41 5.00
CA ASP A 85 16.69 10.40 3.96
C ASP A 85 15.55 10.55 2.95
N VAL A 86 14.94 9.44 2.53
CA VAL A 86 13.89 9.42 1.51
C VAL A 86 12.94 8.24 1.73
N ALA A 87 11.68 8.42 1.35
CA ALA A 87 10.70 7.35 1.35
C ALA A 87 10.09 7.15 -0.04
N VAL A 88 9.64 5.92 -0.31
CA VAL A 88 8.98 5.53 -1.56
C VAL A 88 7.68 4.79 -1.22
N LEU A 89 6.59 5.21 -1.85
CA LEU A 89 5.27 4.61 -1.69
C LEU A 89 4.84 3.96 -3.00
N SER A 90 4.61 2.65 -2.98
CA SER A 90 4.18 1.88 -4.14
C SER A 90 2.71 2.11 -4.49
N HIS A 91 1.82 2.17 -3.49
CA HIS A 91 0.38 2.37 -3.68
C HIS A 91 -0.31 2.81 -2.37
N THR A 92 -1.62 3.09 -2.44
CA THR A 92 -2.35 3.79 -1.37
C THR A 92 -3.17 2.91 -0.44
N HIS A 93 -3.03 1.60 -0.44
CA HIS A 93 -3.68 0.82 0.60
C HIS A 93 -3.15 1.22 1.97
N ILE A 94 -4.02 1.22 2.96
CA ILE A 94 -3.73 1.78 4.29
C ILE A 94 -2.60 1.03 5.02
N ASP A 95 -2.41 -0.24 4.71
CA ASP A 95 -1.32 -1.08 5.20
C ASP A 95 0.01 -0.87 4.45
N HIS A 96 0.05 0.07 3.48
CA HIS A 96 1.25 0.54 2.78
C HIS A 96 1.53 2.03 3.02
N CYS A 97 0.50 2.87 3.16
CA CYS A 97 0.68 4.32 3.32
C CYS A 97 0.25 4.88 4.69
N GLY A 98 -0.56 4.14 5.44
CA GLY A 98 -1.36 4.71 6.53
C GLY A 98 -0.57 5.19 7.75
N ASN A 99 0.71 4.89 7.87
CA ASN A 99 1.55 5.32 8.99
C ASN A 99 2.51 6.48 8.62
N PHE A 100 2.50 6.97 7.38
CA PHE A 100 3.30 8.14 6.99
C PHE A 100 3.00 9.39 7.82
N PRO A 101 1.74 9.73 8.19
CA PRO A 101 1.49 10.88 9.07
C PRO A 101 2.17 10.75 10.43
N ASN A 102 2.23 9.56 11.00
CA ASN A 102 2.93 9.31 12.24
C ASN A 102 4.46 9.37 12.08
N LEU A 103 5.00 8.90 10.95
CA LEU A 103 6.41 9.03 10.60
C LEU A 103 6.83 10.51 10.57
N VAL A 104 6.04 11.36 9.90
CA VAL A 104 6.27 12.79 9.82
C VAL A 104 6.11 13.47 11.19
N LYS A 105 5.10 13.10 11.96
CA LYS A 105 4.90 13.55 13.35
C LYS A 105 6.11 13.25 14.24
N GLN A 106 6.81 12.14 13.99
CA GLN A 106 8.00 11.72 14.74
C GLN A 106 9.32 12.21 14.15
N GLY A 107 9.31 13.11 13.17
CA GLY A 107 10.51 13.84 12.73
C GLY A 107 10.96 13.59 11.30
N TYR A 108 10.32 12.71 10.54
CA TYR A 108 10.64 12.57 9.12
C TYR A 108 10.35 13.85 8.35
N ALA A 109 11.35 14.36 7.63
CA ALA A 109 11.27 15.62 6.88
C ALA A 109 11.59 15.47 5.38
N GLY A 110 11.88 14.25 4.91
CA GLY A 110 12.25 13.97 3.52
C GLY A 110 11.06 13.92 2.57
N ASN A 111 11.33 13.65 1.29
CA ASN A 111 10.33 13.45 0.25
C ASN A 111 9.77 12.02 0.29
N ILE A 112 8.48 11.86 -0.01
CA ILE A 112 7.81 10.58 -0.22
C ILE A 112 7.51 10.47 -1.72
N PHE A 113 8.30 9.66 -2.44
CA PHE A 113 8.11 9.47 -3.87
C PHE A 113 7.01 8.46 -4.17
N CYS A 114 6.12 8.78 -5.11
CA CYS A 114 5.02 7.91 -5.54
C CYS A 114 4.60 8.25 -6.99
N THR A 115 3.61 7.56 -7.54
CA THR A 115 3.00 7.94 -8.82
C THR A 115 2.00 9.07 -8.66
N HIS A 116 1.55 9.69 -9.76
CA HIS A 116 0.58 10.79 -9.71
C HIS A 116 -0.75 10.34 -9.10
N ALA A 117 -1.29 9.21 -9.55
CA ALA A 117 -2.56 8.71 -9.03
C ALA A 117 -2.44 8.25 -7.57
N THR A 118 -1.31 7.63 -7.19
CA THR A 118 -1.01 7.30 -5.79
C THR A 118 -0.97 8.55 -4.91
N ARG A 119 -0.36 9.65 -5.36
CA ARG A 119 -0.37 10.92 -4.62
C ARG A 119 -1.78 11.44 -4.36
N ASP A 120 -2.63 11.48 -5.41
CA ASP A 120 -3.98 12.02 -5.29
C ASP A 120 -4.87 11.14 -4.41
N LEU A 121 -4.76 9.81 -4.55
CA LEU A 121 -5.46 8.86 -3.69
C LEU A 121 -4.94 8.90 -2.24
N ALA A 122 -3.62 9.02 -2.01
CA ALA A 122 -3.05 9.13 -0.67
C ALA A 122 -3.56 10.37 0.05
N GLY A 123 -3.76 11.48 -0.67
CA GLY A 123 -4.33 12.70 -0.10
C GLY A 123 -5.66 12.43 0.60
N ILE A 124 -6.61 11.86 -0.11
CA ILE A 124 -7.95 11.56 0.45
C ILE A 124 -7.94 10.43 1.48
N MET A 125 -7.09 9.42 1.30
CA MET A 125 -6.98 8.27 2.21
C MET A 125 -6.40 8.65 3.57
N LEU A 126 -5.34 9.45 3.60
CA LEU A 126 -4.68 9.85 4.83
C LEU A 126 -5.52 10.85 5.63
N GLU A 127 -6.24 11.75 4.96
CA GLU A 127 -7.20 12.66 5.62
C GLU A 127 -8.36 11.89 6.25
N ASP A 128 -8.97 10.94 5.54
CA ASP A 128 -10.05 10.11 6.05
C ASP A 128 -9.59 9.26 7.23
N SER A 129 -8.42 8.62 7.12
CA SER A 129 -7.82 7.84 8.21
C SER A 129 -7.59 8.69 9.47
N ALA A 130 -7.06 9.90 9.32
CA ALA A 130 -6.85 10.82 10.45
C ALA A 130 -8.17 11.22 11.10
N HIS A 131 -9.19 11.55 10.32
CA HIS A 131 -10.53 11.87 10.81
C HIS A 131 -11.13 10.72 11.62
N ILE A 132 -11.03 9.50 11.14
CA ILE A 132 -11.50 8.29 11.84
C ILE A 132 -10.75 8.14 13.17
N GLN A 133 -9.42 8.27 13.18
CA GLN A 133 -8.62 8.14 14.40
C GLN A 133 -8.94 9.19 15.44
N GLU A 134 -9.11 10.45 15.05
CA GLU A 134 -9.53 11.52 15.97
C GLU A 134 -10.93 11.27 16.54
N SER A 135 -11.86 10.81 15.70
CA SER A 135 -13.24 10.48 16.12
C SER A 135 -13.26 9.32 17.10
N ASP A 136 -12.47 8.28 16.83
CA ASP A 136 -12.32 7.11 17.73
C ASP A 136 -11.68 7.52 19.06
N ALA A 137 -10.63 8.32 19.04
CA ALA A 137 -9.97 8.81 20.23
C ALA A 137 -10.94 9.63 21.12
N LYS A 138 -11.73 10.53 20.52
CA LYS A 138 -12.80 11.28 21.23
C LYS A 138 -13.84 10.35 21.85
N TYR A 139 -14.32 9.37 21.10
CA TYR A 139 -15.32 8.42 21.59
C TYR A 139 -14.80 7.57 22.76
N ILE A 140 -13.59 7.05 22.64
CA ILE A 140 -12.95 6.23 23.67
C ILE A 140 -12.66 7.09 24.92
N SER A 141 -12.12 8.30 24.76
CA SER A 141 -11.83 9.22 25.84
C SER A 141 -13.10 9.59 26.65
N LYS A 142 -14.23 9.80 25.95
CA LYS A 142 -15.54 10.01 26.60
C LYS A 142 -15.98 8.82 27.44
N LYS A 143 -15.70 7.58 27.00
CA LYS A 143 -15.99 6.37 27.79
C LYS A 143 -15.05 6.22 28.99
N ARG A 144 -13.75 6.50 28.79
CA ARG A 144 -12.73 6.44 29.85
C ARG A 144 -12.97 7.46 30.94
N ALA A 145 -13.34 8.70 30.58
CA ALA A 145 -13.67 9.76 31.55
C ALA A 145 -14.77 9.34 32.53
N LYS A 146 -15.79 8.56 32.09
CA LYS A 146 -16.82 8.01 32.98
C LYS A 146 -16.29 7.01 34.02
N ARG A 147 -15.05 6.50 33.82
CA ARG A 147 -14.36 5.56 34.71
C ARG A 147 -13.22 6.23 35.49
N GLY A 148 -13.02 7.55 35.33
CA GLY A 148 -11.91 8.28 35.95
C GLY A 148 -10.54 7.94 35.33
N GLU A 149 -10.51 7.42 34.07
CA GLU A 149 -9.28 7.06 33.35
C GLU A 149 -8.82 8.21 32.44
N GLU A 150 -7.51 8.29 32.16
CA GLU A 150 -6.93 9.28 31.26
C GLU A 150 -7.45 9.15 29.82
N PRO A 151 -7.53 10.27 29.06
CA PRO A 151 -7.94 10.26 27.66
C PRO A 151 -6.96 9.47 26.77
N VAL A 152 -7.41 9.11 25.59
CA VAL A 152 -6.58 8.46 24.56
C VAL A 152 -6.30 9.47 23.46
N GLU A 153 -5.03 9.60 23.09
CA GLU A 153 -4.61 10.39 21.94
C GLU A 153 -4.70 9.57 20.63
N PRO A 154 -5.05 10.19 19.50
CA PRO A 154 -4.95 9.53 18.21
C PRO A 154 -3.47 9.29 17.85
N LEU A 155 -3.20 8.29 17.02
CA LEU A 155 -1.85 8.01 16.54
C LEU A 155 -1.28 9.24 15.82
N TYR A 156 -2.11 9.86 14.97
CA TYR A 156 -1.85 11.14 14.30
C TYR A 156 -3.17 11.89 14.07
N THR A 157 -3.06 13.19 13.79
CA THR A 157 -4.16 14.11 13.57
C THR A 157 -4.33 14.45 12.08
N ILE A 158 -5.42 15.13 11.72
CA ILE A 158 -5.63 15.69 10.38
C ILE A 158 -4.48 16.66 10.00
N GLU A 159 -3.96 17.42 10.97
CA GLU A 159 -2.81 18.29 10.73
C GLU A 159 -1.54 17.52 10.38
N ASP A 160 -1.28 16.39 11.06
CA ASP A 160 -0.14 15.52 10.77
C ASP A 160 -0.29 14.87 9.38
N ALA A 161 -1.50 14.43 9.01
CA ALA A 161 -1.80 13.94 7.67
C ALA A 161 -1.54 15.00 6.59
N ALA A 162 -1.99 16.25 6.81
CA ALA A 162 -1.75 17.35 5.90
C ALA A 162 -0.25 17.68 5.73
N LYS A 163 0.57 17.50 6.78
CA LYS A 163 2.03 17.63 6.68
C LYS A 163 2.63 16.52 5.81
N ALA A 164 2.24 15.26 6.03
CA ALA A 164 2.72 14.13 5.24
C ALA A 164 2.33 14.25 3.75
N ILE A 165 1.10 14.67 3.46
CA ILE A 165 0.63 14.89 2.09
C ILE A 165 1.49 15.93 1.35
N LYS A 166 1.97 16.97 2.02
CA LYS A 166 2.87 17.98 1.42
C LYS A 166 4.24 17.43 1.04
N GLN A 167 4.67 16.32 1.63
CA GLN A 167 5.94 15.66 1.32
C GLN A 167 5.83 14.67 0.15
N LEU A 168 4.61 14.39 -0.36
CA LEU A 168 4.39 13.53 -1.52
C LEU A 168 4.89 14.20 -2.80
N VAL A 169 5.88 13.57 -3.45
CA VAL A 169 6.45 13.96 -4.73
C VAL A 169 6.10 12.92 -5.77
N SER A 170 5.34 13.32 -6.78
CA SER A 170 4.85 12.37 -7.79
C SER A 170 5.76 12.31 -9.02
N LEU A 171 5.98 11.09 -9.51
CA LEU A 171 6.74 10.77 -10.72
C LEU A 171 5.87 10.01 -11.72
N ASN A 172 6.16 10.18 -13.00
CA ASN A 172 5.58 9.35 -14.05
C ASN A 172 6.15 7.94 -14.02
N TYR A 173 5.39 6.96 -14.47
CA TYR A 173 5.91 5.64 -14.82
C TYR A 173 7.03 5.76 -15.87
N ASP A 174 7.96 4.83 -15.86
CA ASP A 174 9.07 4.71 -16.80
C ASP A 174 10.01 5.92 -16.88
N ARG A 175 10.00 6.79 -15.86
CA ARG A 175 10.86 7.96 -15.75
C ARG A 175 11.84 7.82 -14.59
N PRO A 176 13.13 7.50 -14.87
CA PRO A 176 14.13 7.38 -13.81
C PRO A 176 14.42 8.74 -13.17
N MET A 177 14.50 8.75 -11.84
CA MET A 177 14.83 9.91 -11.01
C MET A 177 15.91 9.53 -10.00
N LEU A 178 16.96 10.33 -9.88
CA LEU A 178 17.94 10.18 -8.80
C LEU A 178 17.30 10.68 -7.50
N ILE A 179 17.08 9.78 -6.55
CA ILE A 179 16.38 10.07 -5.28
C ILE A 179 17.33 10.15 -4.09
N ALA A 180 18.51 9.51 -4.21
CA ALA A 180 19.56 9.45 -3.22
C ALA A 180 20.91 9.25 -3.93
N GLU A 181 22.03 9.41 -3.25
CA GLU A 181 23.36 9.25 -3.86
C GLU A 181 23.54 7.83 -4.40
N GLY A 182 23.80 7.72 -5.72
CA GLY A 182 23.93 6.45 -6.40
C GLY A 182 22.62 5.64 -6.55
N VAL A 183 21.45 6.18 -6.16
CA VAL A 183 20.17 5.46 -6.20
C VAL A 183 19.19 6.14 -7.14
N LYS A 184 18.82 5.47 -8.21
CA LYS A 184 17.86 5.91 -9.23
C LYS A 184 16.56 5.12 -9.11
N LEU A 185 15.47 5.82 -8.87
CA LEU A 185 14.11 5.26 -8.77
C LEU A 185 13.43 5.27 -10.14
N THR A 186 12.77 4.18 -10.49
CA THR A 186 11.82 4.08 -11.61
C THR A 186 10.57 3.34 -11.16
N PHE A 187 9.39 3.86 -11.48
CA PHE A 187 8.13 3.17 -11.27
C PHE A 187 7.69 2.41 -12.52
N ARG A 188 7.21 1.17 -12.35
CA ARG A 188 6.52 0.36 -13.34
C ARG A 188 5.13 0.01 -12.85
N ASP A 189 4.15 -0.04 -13.75
CA ASP A 189 2.78 -0.36 -13.34
C ASP A 189 2.71 -1.75 -12.69
N ALA A 190 2.13 -1.82 -11.48
CA ALA A 190 1.93 -3.06 -10.74
C ALA A 190 0.56 -3.70 -11.01
N GLY A 191 -0.37 -3.01 -11.66
CA GLY A 191 -1.69 -3.51 -12.03
C GLY A 191 -2.60 -3.89 -10.85
N HIS A 192 -2.31 -3.42 -9.63
CA HIS A 192 -3.00 -3.81 -8.41
C HIS A 192 -4.19 -2.89 -8.06
N ILE A 193 -3.93 -1.60 -7.96
CA ILE A 193 -4.93 -0.53 -7.88
C ILE A 193 -4.46 0.65 -8.75
N LEU A 194 -5.33 1.65 -8.95
CA LEU A 194 -4.96 2.86 -9.68
C LEU A 194 -3.72 3.50 -9.06
N GLY A 195 -2.71 3.74 -9.89
CA GLY A 195 -1.44 4.34 -9.49
C GLY A 195 -0.44 3.37 -8.85
N SER A 196 -0.81 2.10 -8.62
CA SER A 196 0.10 1.13 -8.01
C SER A 196 1.36 0.91 -8.86
N ALA A 197 2.51 0.81 -8.20
CA ALA A 197 3.78 0.69 -8.87
C ALA A 197 4.69 -0.38 -8.28
N GLN A 198 5.37 -1.08 -9.14
CA GLN A 198 6.61 -1.77 -8.81
C GLN A 198 7.72 -0.72 -8.72
N VAL A 199 8.53 -0.81 -7.67
CA VAL A 199 9.63 0.12 -7.37
C VAL A 199 10.94 -0.48 -7.83
N ILE A 200 11.54 0.10 -8.85
CA ILE A 200 12.86 -0.29 -9.35
C ILE A 200 13.89 0.70 -8.80
N LEU A 201 14.89 0.18 -8.12
CA LEU A 201 16.04 0.95 -7.69
C LEU A 201 17.27 0.45 -8.46
N ASP A 202 17.77 1.27 -9.39
CA ASP A 202 19.09 1.07 -9.99
C ASP A 202 20.12 1.70 -9.07
N ILE A 203 20.92 0.85 -8.44
CA ILE A 203 21.84 1.22 -7.36
C ILE A 203 23.28 1.11 -7.85
N ARG A 204 24.06 2.18 -7.65
CA ARG A 204 25.50 2.19 -7.84
C ARG A 204 26.16 2.43 -6.47
N GLU A 205 26.83 1.40 -5.95
CA GLU A 205 27.56 1.48 -4.69
C GLU A 205 28.84 2.34 -4.82
N GLU A 206 29.38 2.82 -3.70
CA GLU A 206 30.60 3.64 -3.64
C GLU A 206 31.82 2.98 -4.30
N ASP A 207 31.91 1.65 -4.31
CA ASP A 207 32.98 0.89 -4.97
C ASP A 207 32.76 0.73 -6.49
N GLY A 208 31.68 1.31 -7.04
CA GLY A 208 31.34 1.30 -8.44
C GLY A 208 30.54 0.08 -8.90
N LYS A 209 30.16 -0.82 -8.01
CA LYS A 209 29.29 -1.95 -8.32
C LYS A 209 27.88 -1.44 -8.61
N GLU A 210 27.26 -1.96 -9.64
CA GLU A 210 25.88 -1.63 -10.03
C GLU A 210 25.01 -2.86 -9.94
N PHE A 211 23.77 -2.68 -9.46
CA PHE A 211 22.75 -3.74 -9.44
C PHE A 211 21.35 -3.15 -9.40
N ARG A 212 20.37 -3.94 -9.84
CA ARG A 212 18.94 -3.59 -9.86
C ARG A 212 18.20 -4.32 -8.75
N TYR A 213 17.60 -3.54 -7.84
CA TYR A 213 16.68 -4.02 -6.83
C TYR A 213 15.25 -3.75 -7.29
N LEU A 214 14.39 -4.77 -7.28
CA LEU A 214 12.97 -4.67 -7.57
C LEU A 214 12.16 -5.00 -6.31
N PHE A 215 11.36 -4.03 -5.88
CA PHE A 215 10.29 -4.23 -4.90
C PHE A 215 8.95 -4.16 -5.62
N THR A 216 8.16 -5.23 -5.56
CA THR A 216 6.91 -5.31 -6.33
C THR A 216 5.78 -4.47 -5.74
N GLY A 217 5.87 -4.06 -4.47
CA GLY A 217 4.67 -3.71 -3.73
C GLY A 217 3.68 -4.86 -3.80
N ASP A 218 2.39 -4.55 -3.81
CA ASP A 218 1.35 -5.51 -4.15
C ASP A 218 1.21 -5.59 -5.67
N ILE A 219 1.25 -6.80 -6.23
CA ILE A 219 1.17 -7.02 -7.66
C ILE A 219 -0.24 -7.48 -8.06
N GLY A 220 -0.78 -6.85 -9.09
CA GLY A 220 -2.08 -7.21 -9.64
C GLY A 220 -2.01 -8.47 -10.49
N ARG A 221 -3.17 -8.97 -10.86
CA ARG A 221 -3.32 -10.01 -11.88
C ARG A 221 -3.66 -9.36 -13.22
N GLY A 222 -3.34 -10.00 -14.32
CA GLY A 222 -3.75 -9.59 -15.65
C GLY A 222 -5.28 -9.60 -15.85
N ASP A 223 -5.73 -9.04 -16.97
CA ASP A 223 -7.14 -8.97 -17.39
C ASP A 223 -8.07 -8.22 -16.42
N HIS A 224 -7.57 -7.18 -15.76
CA HIS A 224 -8.40 -6.35 -14.88
C HIS A 224 -9.24 -5.35 -15.72
N ALA A 225 -10.55 -5.26 -15.43
CA ALA A 225 -11.49 -4.49 -16.29
C ALA A 225 -11.24 -2.97 -16.33
N ILE A 226 -10.62 -2.41 -15.29
CA ILE A 226 -10.42 -0.95 -15.13
C ILE A 226 -8.97 -0.56 -14.78
N LEU A 227 -8.04 -1.51 -14.83
CA LEU A 227 -6.63 -1.28 -14.57
C LEU A 227 -5.79 -1.89 -15.69
N ARG A 228 -4.59 -1.41 -15.87
CA ARG A 228 -3.60 -2.04 -16.74
C ARG A 228 -3.06 -3.33 -16.11
N ASP A 229 -2.56 -4.20 -16.95
CA ASP A 229 -1.83 -5.38 -16.50
C ASP A 229 -0.49 -5.01 -15.88
N PRO A 230 0.00 -5.78 -14.90
CA PRO A 230 1.33 -5.54 -14.34
C PRO A 230 2.41 -5.66 -15.43
N GLN A 231 3.30 -4.69 -15.46
CA GLN A 231 4.41 -4.66 -16.41
C GLN A 231 5.53 -5.60 -15.97
N THR A 232 6.13 -6.30 -16.92
CA THR A 232 7.31 -7.12 -16.66
C THR A 232 8.54 -6.24 -16.46
N VAL A 233 9.37 -6.59 -15.47
CA VAL A 233 10.69 -5.96 -15.23
C VAL A 233 11.77 -6.99 -15.49
N GLU A 234 12.70 -6.64 -16.35
CA GLU A 234 13.85 -7.48 -16.75
C GLU A 234 15.14 -7.04 -16.04
N ASP A 235 16.16 -7.88 -16.13
CA ASP A 235 17.51 -7.63 -15.59
C ASP A 235 17.51 -7.28 -14.10
N VAL A 236 16.76 -8.06 -13.30
CA VAL A 236 16.65 -7.88 -11.85
C VAL A 236 17.70 -8.73 -11.14
N ASP A 237 18.57 -8.08 -10.36
CA ASP A 237 19.58 -8.77 -9.54
C ASP A 237 18.99 -9.21 -8.19
N VAL A 238 18.10 -8.39 -7.61
CA VAL A 238 17.48 -8.64 -6.33
C VAL A 238 15.97 -8.42 -6.42
N LEU A 239 15.19 -9.45 -6.12
CA LEU A 239 13.73 -9.41 -6.15
C LEU A 239 13.15 -9.49 -4.73
N HIS A 240 12.44 -8.42 -4.33
CA HIS A 240 11.59 -8.37 -3.15
C HIS A 240 10.13 -8.43 -3.58
N ILE A 241 9.47 -9.57 -3.36
CA ILE A 241 8.12 -9.85 -3.86
C ILE A 241 7.16 -10.20 -2.72
N GLU A 242 5.92 -9.73 -2.83
CA GLU A 242 4.82 -10.15 -1.97
C GLU A 242 4.49 -11.64 -2.16
N SER A 243 3.82 -12.24 -1.19
CA SER A 243 3.44 -13.66 -1.26
C SER A 243 2.08 -13.96 -0.60
N THR A 244 1.17 -13.00 -0.61
CA THR A 244 -0.15 -13.05 0.05
C THR A 244 -0.99 -14.24 -0.42
N TYR A 245 -0.98 -14.49 -1.72
CA TYR A 245 -1.66 -15.64 -2.34
C TYR A 245 -0.68 -16.71 -2.85
N GLY A 246 0.55 -16.75 -2.35
CA GLY A 246 1.61 -17.65 -2.83
C GLY A 246 1.31 -19.16 -2.72
N ASN A 247 0.31 -19.55 -1.92
CA ASN A 247 -0.08 -20.94 -1.69
C ASN A 247 -1.48 -21.29 -2.19
N ARG A 248 -2.17 -20.44 -2.94
CA ARG A 248 -3.54 -20.68 -3.43
C ARG A 248 -3.84 -19.96 -4.74
N LEU A 249 -4.79 -20.51 -5.49
CA LEU A 249 -5.30 -19.91 -6.71
C LEU A 249 -6.54 -19.07 -6.42
N HIS A 250 -6.76 -18.03 -7.22
CA HIS A 250 -8.02 -17.29 -7.26
C HIS A 250 -9.10 -18.12 -7.97
N GLY A 251 -10.37 -17.90 -7.60
CA GLY A 251 -11.52 -18.44 -8.32
C GLY A 251 -11.68 -17.82 -9.73
N ASP A 252 -12.55 -18.45 -10.51
CA ASP A 252 -12.93 -17.98 -11.84
C ASP A 252 -13.74 -16.68 -11.73
N ARG A 253 -13.30 -15.65 -12.47
CA ARG A 253 -13.91 -14.31 -12.47
C ARG A 253 -15.26 -14.31 -13.15
N ASP A 254 -15.39 -14.96 -14.31
CA ASP A 254 -16.60 -14.90 -15.13
C ASP A 254 -17.74 -15.60 -14.39
N ASN A 255 -17.49 -16.73 -13.76
CA ASN A 255 -18.45 -17.38 -12.88
C ASN A 255 -18.88 -16.48 -11.73
N SER A 256 -17.96 -15.72 -11.12
CA SER A 256 -18.30 -14.79 -10.03
C SER A 256 -19.22 -13.66 -10.48
N ILE A 257 -19.04 -13.13 -11.70
CA ILE A 257 -19.92 -12.09 -12.27
C ILE A 257 -21.33 -12.66 -12.51
N ILE A 258 -21.44 -13.86 -13.05
CA ILE A 258 -22.71 -14.54 -13.28
C ILE A 258 -23.47 -14.79 -11.96
N GLU A 259 -22.76 -15.24 -10.93
CA GLU A 259 -23.33 -15.47 -9.59
C GLU A 259 -23.84 -14.18 -8.95
N ILE A 260 -23.09 -13.07 -9.08
CA ILE A 260 -23.53 -11.75 -8.60
C ILE A 260 -24.80 -11.31 -9.34
N ALA A 261 -24.82 -11.38 -10.66
CA ALA A 261 -25.99 -11.01 -11.47
C ALA A 261 -27.23 -11.83 -11.06
N LYS A 262 -27.10 -13.15 -10.94
CA LYS A 262 -28.17 -14.04 -10.47
C LYS A 262 -28.69 -13.66 -9.08
N GLY A 263 -27.78 -13.43 -8.12
CA GLY A 263 -28.14 -13.04 -6.76
C GLY A 263 -28.87 -11.69 -6.71
N ILE A 264 -28.52 -10.75 -7.59
CA ILE A 264 -29.20 -9.45 -7.73
C ILE A 264 -30.61 -9.66 -8.27
N ILE A 265 -30.77 -10.40 -9.36
CA ILE A 265 -32.06 -10.67 -9.99
C ILE A 265 -33.02 -11.37 -9.01
N GLU A 266 -32.58 -12.44 -8.36
CA GLU A 266 -33.38 -13.18 -7.39
C GLU A 266 -33.81 -12.33 -6.20
N THR A 267 -32.93 -11.44 -5.74
CA THR A 267 -33.19 -10.58 -4.59
C THR A 267 -34.16 -9.46 -4.94
N THR A 268 -34.03 -8.85 -6.10
CA THR A 268 -34.94 -7.78 -6.57
C THR A 268 -36.33 -8.31 -6.88
N HIS A 269 -36.47 -9.49 -7.47
CA HIS A 269 -37.75 -10.14 -7.73
C HIS A 269 -38.59 -10.35 -6.46
N ARG A 270 -37.95 -10.61 -5.31
CA ARG A 270 -38.64 -10.74 -4.02
C ARG A 270 -38.74 -9.43 -3.23
N GLY A 271 -38.40 -8.27 -3.83
CA GLY A 271 -38.44 -6.95 -3.20
C GLY A 271 -37.36 -6.74 -2.14
N GLY A 272 -36.29 -7.54 -2.16
CA GLY A 272 -35.19 -7.46 -1.22
C GLY A 272 -34.20 -6.33 -1.52
N LYS A 273 -33.31 -6.07 -0.57
CA LYS A 273 -32.16 -5.14 -0.69
C LYS A 273 -30.87 -5.92 -0.73
N ILE A 274 -29.89 -5.40 -1.46
CA ILE A 274 -28.56 -6.00 -1.60
C ILE A 274 -27.54 -5.04 -0.98
N ILE A 275 -26.67 -5.57 -0.12
CA ILE A 275 -25.58 -4.84 0.51
C ILE A 275 -24.28 -5.50 0.07
N ILE A 276 -23.40 -4.76 -0.60
CA ILE A 276 -22.12 -5.22 -1.10
C ILE A 276 -21.02 -4.48 -0.32
N PRO A 277 -20.39 -5.11 0.68
CA PRO A 277 -19.23 -4.52 1.35
C PRO A 277 -18.04 -4.53 0.40
N ALA A 278 -17.40 -3.37 0.22
CA ALA A 278 -16.25 -3.20 -0.64
C ALA A 278 -15.30 -2.14 -0.07
N PHE A 279 -13.99 -2.34 -0.29
CA PHE A 279 -13.01 -1.30 0.03
C PHE A 279 -13.24 -0.05 -0.81
N SER A 280 -13.00 1.10 -0.22
CA SER A 280 -13.30 2.41 -0.82
C SER A 280 -12.50 2.67 -2.10
N VAL A 281 -11.27 2.17 -2.19
CA VAL A 281 -10.39 2.28 -3.35
C VAL A 281 -10.23 0.93 -4.04
N GLY A 282 -10.34 0.90 -5.36
CA GLY A 282 -10.19 -0.26 -6.23
C GLY A 282 -11.44 -1.13 -6.30
N ARG A 283 -11.81 -1.81 -5.22
CA ARG A 283 -12.94 -2.77 -5.23
C ARG A 283 -14.29 -2.13 -5.50
N THR A 284 -14.59 -0.98 -4.90
CA THR A 284 -15.86 -0.25 -5.15
C THR A 284 -15.97 0.16 -6.60
N GLN A 285 -14.93 0.72 -7.20
CA GLN A 285 -14.92 1.15 -8.60
C GLN A 285 -15.10 -0.04 -9.55
N LEU A 286 -14.45 -1.17 -9.29
CA LEU A 286 -14.63 -2.40 -10.07
C LEU A 286 -16.07 -2.93 -10.01
N VAL A 287 -16.67 -2.97 -8.81
CA VAL A 287 -18.06 -3.43 -8.63
C VAL A 287 -19.03 -2.52 -9.38
N VAL A 288 -18.89 -1.20 -9.22
CA VAL A 288 -19.75 -0.23 -9.91
C VAL A 288 -19.61 -0.36 -11.43
N TYR A 289 -18.40 -0.51 -11.94
CA TYR A 289 -18.14 -0.73 -13.37
C TYR A 289 -18.78 -2.04 -13.87
N THR A 290 -18.63 -3.13 -13.14
CA THR A 290 -19.23 -4.43 -13.48
C THR A 290 -20.75 -4.36 -13.50
N LEU A 291 -21.36 -3.71 -12.49
CA LEU A 291 -22.82 -3.52 -12.44
C LEU A 291 -23.33 -2.62 -13.59
N HIS A 292 -22.55 -1.59 -13.96
CA HIS A 292 -22.86 -0.76 -15.11
C HIS A 292 -22.86 -1.58 -16.40
N GLN A 293 -21.83 -2.40 -16.65
CA GLN A 293 -21.78 -3.26 -17.84
C GLN A 293 -22.94 -4.24 -17.90
N LEU A 294 -23.31 -4.88 -16.79
CA LEU A 294 -24.46 -5.80 -16.72
C LEU A 294 -25.79 -5.08 -16.93
N ALA A 295 -25.90 -3.82 -16.54
CA ALA A 295 -27.09 -3.03 -16.81
C ALA A 295 -27.20 -2.61 -18.30
N GLU A 296 -26.09 -2.20 -18.91
CA GLU A 296 -26.03 -1.84 -20.35
C GLU A 296 -26.27 -3.04 -21.26
N SER A 297 -25.82 -4.25 -20.90
CA SER A 297 -26.12 -5.49 -21.64
C SER A 297 -27.57 -5.98 -21.47
N GLY A 298 -28.32 -5.43 -20.50
CA GLY A 298 -29.67 -5.86 -20.17
C GLY A 298 -29.73 -7.10 -19.27
N ASP A 299 -28.60 -7.54 -18.73
CA ASP A 299 -28.52 -8.70 -17.82
C ASP A 299 -28.97 -8.37 -16.40
N LEU A 300 -29.14 -7.07 -16.07
CA LEU A 300 -29.71 -6.62 -14.81
C LEU A 300 -30.95 -5.79 -14.99
N PRO A 301 -31.96 -5.89 -14.08
CA PRO A 301 -33.09 -4.99 -14.05
C PRO A 301 -32.64 -3.56 -13.73
N ASN A 302 -33.45 -2.57 -14.14
CA ASN A 302 -33.20 -1.17 -13.80
C ASN A 302 -33.46 -0.94 -12.31
N ILE A 303 -32.38 -0.95 -11.51
CA ILE A 303 -32.38 -0.77 -10.06
C ILE A 303 -31.49 0.39 -9.67
N PRO A 304 -31.81 1.15 -8.62
CA PRO A 304 -30.92 2.20 -8.11
C PRO A 304 -29.71 1.58 -7.41
N ILE A 305 -28.52 2.11 -7.70
CA ILE A 305 -27.27 1.75 -7.07
C ILE A 305 -26.78 2.95 -6.26
N PHE A 306 -26.46 2.72 -4.97
CA PHE A 306 -25.96 3.75 -4.06
C PHE A 306 -24.56 3.40 -3.59
N VAL A 307 -23.63 4.35 -3.72
CA VAL A 307 -22.30 4.28 -3.12
C VAL A 307 -22.33 5.09 -1.82
N ASP A 308 -22.53 4.40 -0.71
CA ASP A 308 -22.68 5.02 0.62
C ASP A 308 -21.32 5.13 1.34
N SER A 309 -20.38 5.84 0.72
CA SER A 309 -19.05 6.11 1.25
C SER A 309 -18.48 7.38 0.62
N PRO A 310 -18.32 8.48 1.38
CA PRO A 310 -17.70 9.70 0.87
C PRO A 310 -16.30 9.45 0.29
N LEU A 311 -15.49 8.64 0.95
CA LEU A 311 -14.16 8.26 0.45
C LEU A 311 -14.23 7.53 -0.90
N SER A 312 -15.18 6.59 -1.08
CA SER A 312 -15.35 5.90 -2.36
C SER A 312 -15.77 6.84 -3.48
N VAL A 313 -16.63 7.82 -3.19
CA VAL A 313 -17.04 8.85 -4.16
C VAL A 313 -15.84 9.69 -4.58
N ASN A 314 -15.06 10.20 -3.61
CA ASN A 314 -13.85 10.99 -3.88
C ASN A 314 -12.81 10.16 -4.66
N ALA A 315 -12.59 8.90 -4.28
CA ALA A 315 -11.70 8.01 -5.01
C ALA A 315 -12.15 7.81 -6.46
N THR A 316 -13.46 7.68 -6.71
CA THR A 316 -14.00 7.54 -8.07
C THR A 316 -13.71 8.78 -8.93
N GLU A 317 -13.75 9.99 -8.35
CA GLU A 317 -13.34 11.20 -9.08
C GLU A 317 -11.84 11.17 -9.42
N VAL A 318 -10.99 10.64 -8.54
CA VAL A 318 -9.56 10.45 -8.88
C VAL A 318 -9.40 9.46 -10.04
N PHE A 319 -10.15 8.34 -10.07
CA PHE A 319 -10.16 7.41 -11.22
C PHE A 319 -10.55 8.11 -12.53
N ARG A 320 -11.47 9.09 -12.49
CA ARG A 320 -11.88 9.86 -13.68
C ARG A 320 -10.78 10.81 -14.18
N LEU A 321 -9.92 11.30 -13.30
CA LEU A 321 -8.80 12.19 -13.65
C LEU A 321 -7.62 11.42 -14.25
N HIS A 322 -7.41 10.18 -13.87
CA HIS A 322 -6.29 9.33 -14.30
C HIS A 322 -6.81 8.23 -15.23
N GLN A 323 -7.08 8.60 -16.48
CA GLN A 323 -7.59 7.69 -17.53
C GLN A 323 -6.49 6.96 -18.31
N GLU A 324 -5.27 7.03 -17.85
CA GLU A 324 -4.09 6.46 -18.53
C GLU A 324 -4.09 4.94 -18.57
#